data_b702865785d7161c6bd1b75078ebc2bf
#
_entry.id   b702865785d7161c6bd1b75078ebc2bf
#
_cell.length_a   1.000
_cell.length_b   1.000
_cell.length_c   1.000
_cell.angle_alpha   90.00
_cell.angle_beta   90.00
_cell.angle_gamma   90.00
#
_symmetry.space_group_name_H-M   'P 1'
#
loop_
_entity.id
_entity.type
_entity.pdbx_description
1 polymer ?
#
loop_
_entity_poly.entity_id
_entity_poly.type
_entity_poly.pdbx_seq_one_letter_code
_entity_poly.pdbx_strand_id
1 'polypeptide(L)'
;MRLSEACGLLTSDICLDGELPHITLVAHPWRRLKTGPSSRSIPLVGASFWAAKQIVKQGHQFAFPKYCNESKCNANSASAALNKWLRSRVPTGCVIHSSRHSLRDRLRAIECPADIIDAIGGWTTEGIGHKYGAGYDLGVKHRWISRICKNTIE
;
A
#
# COMPACT_ATOMS: atom_id res chain seq x y z
N MET A 1 0.08 2.14 1.03
CA MET A 1 1.55 2.13 1.26
C MET A 1 2.16 3.50 0.96
N ARG A 2 3.31 3.83 1.54
CA ARG A 2 4.17 4.92 1.07
C ARG A 2 4.89 4.49 -0.21
N LEU A 3 5.32 5.44 -1.05
CA LEU A 3 6.00 5.09 -2.30
C LEU A 3 7.29 4.29 -2.07
N SER A 4 8.07 4.66 -1.05
CA SER A 4 9.28 3.91 -0.68
C SER A 4 8.98 2.48 -0.20
N GLU A 5 7.86 2.28 0.48
CA GLU A 5 7.39 0.95 0.87
C GLU A 5 7.08 0.10 -0.37
N ALA A 6 6.38 0.70 -1.35
CA ALA A 6 6.01 0.01 -2.58
C ALA A 6 7.23 -0.29 -3.45
N CYS A 7 8.12 0.70 -3.69
CA CYS A 7 9.32 0.50 -4.52
C CYS A 7 10.24 -0.59 -3.98
N GLY A 8 10.30 -0.76 -2.65
CA GLY A 8 11.17 -1.73 -2.00
C GLY A 8 10.55 -3.12 -1.79
N LEU A 9 9.41 -3.43 -2.41
CA LEU A 9 8.79 -4.75 -2.30
C LEU A 9 9.64 -5.82 -2.99
N LEU A 10 9.81 -6.95 -2.32
CA LEU A 10 10.14 -8.20 -2.96
C LEU A 10 8.89 -8.81 -3.60
N THR A 11 9.06 -9.58 -4.64
CA THR A 11 7.96 -10.37 -5.21
C THR A 11 7.44 -11.40 -4.20
N SER A 12 8.31 -11.92 -3.33
CA SER A 12 7.93 -12.79 -2.20
C SER A 12 7.13 -12.10 -1.09
N ASP A 13 7.13 -10.76 -1.01
CA ASP A 13 6.24 -10.03 -0.11
C ASP A 13 4.76 -10.05 -0.58
N ILE A 14 4.52 -10.49 -1.83
CA ILE A 14 3.20 -10.51 -2.47
C ILE A 14 2.64 -11.92 -2.41
N CYS A 15 1.65 -12.11 -1.56
CA CYS A 15 0.95 -13.37 -1.36
C CYS A 15 -0.33 -13.36 -2.22
N LEU A 16 -0.34 -14.12 -3.32
CA LEU A 16 -1.51 -14.23 -4.22
C LEU A 16 -2.34 -15.48 -3.96
N ASP A 17 -1.73 -16.48 -3.35
CA ASP A 17 -2.36 -17.74 -3.03
C ASP A 17 -3.20 -17.64 -1.75
N GLY A 18 -4.32 -18.33 -1.71
CA GLY A 18 -5.24 -18.32 -0.58
C GLY A 18 -6.45 -17.41 -0.76
N GLU A 19 -7.32 -17.40 0.24
CA GLU A 19 -8.61 -16.68 0.19
C GLU A 19 -8.48 -15.15 0.16
N LEU A 20 -7.44 -14.62 0.77
CA LEU A 20 -7.21 -13.17 0.92
C LEU A 20 -5.84 -12.77 0.36
N PRO A 21 -5.71 -12.50 -0.95
CA PRO A 21 -4.49 -11.97 -1.53
C PRO A 21 -4.05 -10.68 -0.84
N HIS A 22 -2.76 -10.58 -0.52
CA HIS A 22 -2.24 -9.44 0.25
C HIS A 22 -0.75 -9.21 0.02
N ILE A 23 -0.27 -8.06 0.48
CA ILE A 23 1.15 -7.75 0.61
C ILE A 23 1.51 -7.82 2.09
N THR A 24 2.56 -8.56 2.42
CA THR A 24 3.18 -8.55 3.74
C THR A 24 4.30 -7.51 3.77
N LEU A 25 4.02 -6.35 4.35
CA LEU A 25 4.97 -5.26 4.41
C LEU A 25 5.84 -5.37 5.65
N VAL A 26 7.10 -5.72 5.47
CA VAL A 26 8.11 -5.85 6.52
C VAL A 26 9.34 -4.99 6.21
N ALA A 27 10.20 -4.74 7.20
CA ALA A 27 11.46 -4.05 6.99
C ALA A 27 12.45 -4.95 6.24
N HIS A 28 13.28 -4.34 5.39
CA HIS A 28 14.42 -4.97 4.72
C HIS A 28 15.64 -4.04 4.78
N PRO A 29 16.85 -4.50 4.57
CA PRO A 29 18.06 -3.66 4.59
C PRO A 29 17.97 -2.43 3.67
N TRP A 30 17.38 -2.58 2.50
CA TRP A 30 17.14 -1.52 1.50
C TRP A 30 15.85 -0.71 1.73
N ARG A 31 14.93 -1.20 2.59
CA ARG A 31 13.62 -0.60 2.85
C ARG A 31 13.37 -0.48 4.35
N ARG A 32 13.70 0.68 4.91
CA ARG A 32 13.34 0.98 6.30
C ARG A 32 11.85 1.34 6.38
N LEU A 33 11.18 0.87 7.41
CA LEU A 33 9.85 1.33 7.77
C LEU A 33 9.96 2.53 8.71
N LYS A 34 9.07 3.51 8.52
CA LYS A 34 9.13 4.78 9.29
C LYS A 34 8.85 4.57 10.79
N THR A 35 7.95 3.63 11.11
CA THR A 35 7.51 3.33 12.49
C THR A 35 7.22 1.84 12.62
N GLY A 36 7.16 1.30 13.84
CA GLY A 36 6.76 -0.09 14.11
C GLY A 36 5.42 -0.47 13.45
N PRO A 37 4.33 0.32 13.60
CA PRO A 37 3.04 0.06 12.95
C PRO A 37 3.06 0.06 11.42
N SER A 38 4.18 0.45 10.80
CA SER A 38 4.33 0.37 9.34
C SER A 38 4.47 -1.07 8.84
N SER A 39 4.93 -2.02 9.67
CA SER A 39 4.89 -3.45 9.37
C SER A 39 3.45 -3.95 9.45
N ARG A 40 2.93 -4.48 8.35
CA ARG A 40 1.53 -4.86 8.26
C ARG A 40 1.20 -5.66 7.02
N SER A 41 0.13 -6.46 7.06
CA SER A 41 -0.47 -7.04 5.86
C SER A 41 -1.52 -6.10 5.27
N ILE A 42 -1.46 -5.91 3.95
CA ILE A 42 -2.32 -5.00 3.19
C ILE A 42 -3.07 -5.82 2.14
N PRO A 43 -4.41 -5.93 2.22
CA PRO A 43 -5.19 -6.68 1.25
C PRO A 43 -5.06 -6.11 -0.16
N LEU A 44 -5.08 -6.99 -1.13
CA LEU A 44 -5.06 -6.66 -2.56
C LEU A 44 -6.48 -6.85 -3.14
N VAL A 45 -7.04 -5.78 -3.72
CA VAL A 45 -8.37 -5.79 -4.33
C VAL A 45 -8.36 -5.00 -5.64
N GLY A 46 -9.24 -5.35 -6.57
CA GLY A 46 -9.41 -4.62 -7.84
C GLY A 46 -8.10 -4.40 -8.57
N ALA A 47 -7.82 -3.15 -8.95
CA ALA A 47 -6.62 -2.78 -9.71
C ALA A 47 -5.30 -3.15 -9.00
N SER A 48 -5.26 -3.11 -7.65
CA SER A 48 -4.07 -3.49 -6.91
C SER A 48 -3.79 -5.00 -6.99
N PHE A 49 -4.82 -5.82 -6.97
CA PHE A 49 -4.71 -7.26 -7.17
C PHE A 49 -4.26 -7.60 -8.59
N TRP A 50 -4.87 -6.95 -9.59
CA TRP A 50 -4.44 -7.10 -10.98
C TRP A 50 -2.95 -6.74 -11.17
N ALA A 51 -2.52 -5.58 -10.64
CA ALA A 51 -1.13 -5.14 -10.73
C ALA A 51 -0.15 -6.10 -10.04
N ALA A 52 -0.52 -6.62 -8.87
CA ALA A 52 0.27 -7.60 -8.14
C ALA A 52 0.48 -8.90 -8.95
N LYS A 53 -0.57 -9.38 -9.63
CA LYS A 53 -0.46 -10.53 -10.54
C LYS A 53 0.51 -10.26 -11.70
N GLN A 54 0.48 -9.04 -12.29
CA GLN A 54 1.43 -8.69 -13.35
C GLN A 54 2.88 -8.66 -12.83
N ILE A 55 3.11 -8.14 -11.62
CA ILE A 55 4.43 -8.11 -10.99
C ILE A 55 4.97 -9.53 -10.78
N VAL A 56 4.17 -10.40 -10.15
CA VAL A 56 4.58 -11.79 -9.86
C VAL A 56 4.87 -12.55 -11.16
N LYS A 57 4.05 -12.33 -12.21
CA LYS A 57 4.24 -12.97 -13.53
C LYS A 57 5.58 -12.60 -14.20
N GLN A 58 6.17 -11.43 -13.88
CA GLN A 58 7.47 -11.04 -14.44
C GLN A 58 8.64 -11.87 -13.91
N GLY A 59 8.49 -12.56 -12.79
CA GLY A 59 9.50 -13.44 -12.22
C GLY A 59 10.75 -12.77 -11.66
N HIS A 60 10.71 -11.44 -11.43
CA HIS A 60 11.82 -10.72 -10.80
C HIS A 60 11.82 -10.88 -9.29
N GLN A 61 13.00 -10.84 -8.66
CA GLN A 61 13.14 -10.84 -7.20
C GLN A 61 12.49 -9.59 -6.58
N PHE A 62 12.73 -8.42 -7.16
CA PHE A 62 12.14 -7.15 -6.74
C PHE A 62 10.90 -6.83 -7.58
N ALA A 63 9.83 -6.38 -6.94
CA ALA A 63 8.61 -5.94 -7.63
C ALA A 63 8.87 -4.78 -8.61
N PHE A 64 9.87 -3.94 -8.31
CA PHE A 64 10.26 -2.80 -9.14
C PHE A 64 11.79 -2.72 -9.29
N PRO A 65 12.43 -3.63 -10.07
CA PRO A 65 13.88 -3.76 -10.16
C PRO A 65 14.56 -2.50 -10.73
N LYS A 66 13.84 -1.68 -11.47
CA LYS A 66 14.33 -0.38 -11.95
C LYS A 66 14.66 0.60 -10.82
N TYR A 67 13.98 0.47 -9.67
CA TYR A 67 14.07 1.43 -8.57
C TYR A 67 14.66 0.84 -7.30
N CYS A 68 14.75 -0.48 -7.22
CA CYS A 68 15.23 -1.15 -6.00
C CYS A 68 16.08 -2.36 -6.33
N ASN A 69 17.15 -2.53 -5.53
CA ASN A 69 18.01 -3.70 -5.49
C ASN A 69 18.43 -3.98 -4.04
N GLU A 70 19.29 -4.97 -3.82
CA GLU A 70 19.75 -5.38 -2.48
C GLU A 70 20.49 -4.28 -1.70
N SER A 71 21.09 -3.31 -2.39
CA SER A 71 21.87 -2.25 -1.75
C SER A 71 21.06 -1.01 -1.43
N LYS A 72 20.07 -0.67 -2.26
CA LYS A 72 19.29 0.58 -2.12
C LYS A 72 17.92 0.54 -2.80
N CYS A 73 17.03 1.41 -2.31
CA CYS A 73 15.75 1.70 -2.93
C CYS A 73 15.67 3.20 -3.27
N ASN A 74 15.54 3.53 -4.56
CA ASN A 74 15.48 4.92 -5.05
C ASN A 74 14.02 5.38 -5.28
N ALA A 75 13.29 5.60 -4.21
CA ALA A 75 11.91 6.07 -4.27
C ALA A 75 11.79 7.49 -4.85
N ASN A 76 12.84 8.33 -4.76
CA ASN A 76 12.84 9.67 -5.35
C ASN A 76 12.81 9.61 -6.88
N SER A 77 13.58 8.72 -7.49
CA SER A 77 13.55 8.48 -8.93
C SER A 77 12.20 7.96 -9.39
N ALA A 78 11.60 7.03 -8.64
CA ALA A 78 10.25 6.55 -8.92
C ALA A 78 9.22 7.69 -8.80
N SER A 79 9.31 8.52 -7.76
CA SER A 79 8.45 9.70 -7.57
C SER A 79 8.54 10.66 -8.74
N ALA A 80 9.75 10.99 -9.19
CA ALA A 80 9.96 11.90 -10.32
C ALA A 80 9.31 11.34 -11.61
N ALA A 81 9.53 10.06 -11.92
CA ALA A 81 8.96 9.41 -13.10
C ALA A 81 7.42 9.37 -13.05
N LEU A 82 6.87 8.96 -11.91
CA LEU A 82 5.42 8.87 -11.72
C LEU A 82 4.74 10.23 -11.75
N ASN A 83 5.32 11.24 -11.11
CA ASN A 83 4.76 12.60 -11.12
C ASN A 83 4.84 13.24 -12.53
N LYS A 84 5.91 12.97 -13.29
CA LYS A 84 5.98 13.35 -14.70
C LYS A 84 4.85 12.72 -15.53
N TRP A 85 4.59 11.44 -15.31
CA TRP A 85 3.51 10.72 -16.00
C TRP A 85 2.11 11.21 -15.57
N LEU A 86 1.91 11.52 -14.29
CA LEU A 86 0.64 12.01 -13.75
C LEU A 86 0.28 13.41 -14.25
N ARG A 87 1.24 14.28 -14.52
CA ARG A 87 1.06 15.73 -14.79
C ARG A 87 -0.05 16.05 -15.79
N SER A 88 -0.23 15.21 -16.83
CA SER A 88 -1.26 15.38 -17.85
C SER A 88 -2.53 14.53 -17.62
N ARG A 89 -2.63 13.82 -16.48
CA ARG A 89 -3.67 12.83 -16.23
C ARG A 89 -4.49 13.08 -14.97
N VAL A 90 -4.04 13.99 -14.15
CA VAL A 90 -4.71 14.34 -12.88
C VAL A 90 -4.79 15.86 -12.75
N PRO A 91 -5.69 16.40 -11.92
CA PRO A 91 -5.77 17.83 -11.66
C PRO A 91 -4.44 18.43 -11.21
N THR A 92 -4.21 19.71 -11.55
CA THR A 92 -3.01 20.45 -11.16
C THR A 92 -2.82 20.40 -9.63
N GLY A 93 -1.58 20.18 -9.20
CA GLY A 93 -1.23 20.04 -7.78
C GLY A 93 -1.33 18.60 -7.23
N CYS A 94 -1.98 17.68 -7.95
CA CYS A 94 -1.97 16.26 -7.55
C CYS A 94 -0.64 15.60 -7.91
N VAL A 95 -0.12 14.82 -6.96
CA VAL A 95 1.12 14.06 -7.08
C VAL A 95 0.88 12.60 -6.66
N ILE A 96 1.84 11.71 -6.90
CA ILE A 96 1.69 10.29 -6.52
C ILE A 96 1.33 10.11 -5.04
N HIS A 97 1.80 10.99 -4.17
CA HIS A 97 1.47 10.94 -2.74
C HIS A 97 -0.01 11.27 -2.46
N SER A 98 -0.68 12.02 -3.33
CA SER A 98 -2.11 12.36 -3.21
C SER A 98 -2.99 11.11 -3.22
N SER A 99 -2.57 10.02 -3.87
CA SER A 99 -3.27 8.73 -3.85
C SER A 99 -3.45 8.17 -2.42
N ARG A 100 -2.52 8.48 -1.53
CA ARG A 100 -2.57 8.07 -0.14
C ARG A 100 -3.60 8.86 0.67
N HIS A 101 -3.75 10.15 0.38
CA HIS A 101 -4.82 10.99 0.94
C HIS A 101 -6.17 10.55 0.41
N SER A 102 -6.28 10.33 -0.91
CA SER A 102 -7.49 9.82 -1.55
C SER A 102 -7.97 8.48 -0.95
N LEU A 103 -7.06 7.55 -0.66
CA LEU A 103 -7.42 6.31 0.02
C LEU A 103 -8.07 6.57 1.39
N ARG A 104 -7.50 7.50 2.17
CA ARG A 104 -8.03 7.86 3.49
C ARG A 104 -9.42 8.47 3.38
N ASP A 105 -9.60 9.39 2.44
CA ASP A 105 -10.89 10.08 2.23
C ASP A 105 -11.97 9.12 1.71
N ARG A 106 -11.63 8.21 0.81
CA ARG A 106 -12.56 7.18 0.32
C ARG A 106 -12.99 6.21 1.43
N LEU A 107 -12.08 5.83 2.33
CA LEU A 107 -12.43 5.01 3.49
C LEU A 107 -13.32 5.78 4.47
N ARG A 108 -13.08 7.07 4.69
CA ARG A 108 -13.94 7.93 5.50
C ARG A 108 -15.34 8.09 4.90
N ALA A 109 -15.42 8.24 3.58
CA ALA A 109 -16.69 8.40 2.88
C ALA A 109 -17.63 7.17 3.01
N ILE A 110 -17.09 6.01 3.34
CA ILE A 110 -17.87 4.79 3.65
C ILE A 110 -17.95 4.51 5.15
N GLU A 111 -17.65 5.51 5.99
CA GLU A 111 -17.71 5.45 7.45
C GLU A 111 -16.79 4.37 8.07
N CYS A 112 -15.64 4.08 7.44
CA CYS A 112 -14.67 3.16 8.00
C CYS A 112 -14.11 3.72 9.31
N PRO A 113 -14.07 2.94 10.39
CA PRO A 113 -13.47 3.36 11.66
C PRO A 113 -12.04 3.86 11.51
N ALA A 114 -11.69 4.94 12.21
CA ALA A 114 -10.42 5.63 12.04
C ALA A 114 -9.19 4.74 12.33
N ASP A 115 -9.30 3.87 13.30
CA ASP A 115 -8.27 2.90 13.69
C ASP A 115 -8.04 1.82 12.61
N ILE A 116 -9.09 1.38 11.93
CA ILE A 116 -8.97 0.48 10.77
C ILE A 116 -8.32 1.21 9.59
N ILE A 117 -8.70 2.47 9.33
CA ILE A 117 -8.05 3.32 8.31
C ILE A 117 -6.55 3.42 8.60
N ASP A 118 -6.19 3.67 9.84
CA ASP A 118 -4.80 3.83 10.26
C ASP A 118 -4.03 2.50 10.16
N ALA A 119 -4.65 1.38 10.55
CA ALA A 119 -4.07 0.04 10.39
C ALA A 119 -3.80 -0.32 8.91
N ILE A 120 -4.71 0.03 8.00
CA ILE A 120 -4.53 -0.17 6.56
C ILE A 120 -3.40 0.73 6.04
N GLY A 121 -3.44 2.00 6.40
CA GLY A 121 -2.50 3.01 5.92
C GLY A 121 -1.11 2.93 6.54
N GLY A 122 -0.95 2.30 7.70
CA GLY A 122 0.27 2.37 8.52
C GLY A 122 0.48 3.81 9.03
N TRP A 123 -0.60 4.45 9.46
CA TRP A 123 -0.56 5.69 10.25
C TRP A 123 -0.56 5.33 11.73
N THR A 124 -0.09 6.25 12.55
CA THR A 124 -0.14 6.10 14.00
C THR A 124 -1.45 6.67 14.50
N THR A 125 -2.22 5.88 15.23
CA THR A 125 -3.39 6.35 15.96
C THR A 125 -2.94 6.84 17.33
N GLU A 126 -3.33 8.05 17.71
CA GLU A 126 -3.10 8.57 19.05
C GLU A 126 -4.09 7.93 20.03
N GLY A 127 -3.58 7.46 21.17
CA GLY A 127 -4.37 6.88 22.24
C GLY A 127 -3.73 5.62 22.85
N ILE A 128 -3.99 5.43 24.15
CA ILE A 128 -3.42 4.31 24.93
C ILE A 128 -4.08 2.99 24.53
N GLY A 129 -5.37 3.00 24.19
CA GLY A 129 -6.14 1.80 23.85
C GLY A 129 -5.67 1.06 22.58
N HIS A 130 -5.01 1.75 21.65
CA HIS A 130 -4.51 1.17 20.40
C HIS A 130 -3.18 0.39 20.56
N LYS A 131 -2.56 0.42 21.73
CA LYS A 131 -1.34 -0.33 22.03
C LYS A 131 -1.64 -1.76 22.51
N TYR A 132 -2.88 -2.05 22.85
CA TYR A 132 -3.30 -3.36 23.34
C TYR A 132 -4.00 -4.14 22.23
N GLY A 133 -3.62 -5.43 22.06
CA GLY A 133 -4.20 -6.38 21.11
C GLY A 133 -3.33 -6.63 19.87
N ALA A 134 -3.69 -7.68 19.13
CA ALA A 134 -2.98 -8.14 17.92
C ALA A 134 -3.24 -7.27 16.68
N GLY A 135 -3.98 -6.16 16.83
CA GLY A 135 -4.42 -5.32 15.71
C GLY A 135 -5.57 -5.97 14.91
N TYR A 136 -5.90 -5.35 13.76
CA TYR A 136 -6.96 -5.86 12.89
C TYR A 136 -6.44 -6.96 11.96
N ASP A 137 -7.18 -8.05 11.88
CA ASP A 137 -6.88 -9.15 10.97
C ASP A 137 -7.01 -8.71 9.48
N LEU A 138 -6.55 -9.57 8.60
CA LEU A 138 -6.55 -9.32 7.16
C LEU A 138 -7.98 -9.27 6.59
N GLY A 139 -8.90 -10.10 7.12
CA GLY A 139 -10.29 -10.17 6.69
C GLY A 139 -11.05 -8.87 6.97
N VAL A 140 -10.85 -8.28 8.15
CA VAL A 140 -11.44 -6.97 8.49
C VAL A 140 -10.95 -5.89 7.54
N LYS A 141 -9.64 -5.80 7.30
CA LYS A 141 -9.05 -4.83 6.37
C LYS A 141 -9.55 -5.05 4.93
N HIS A 142 -9.63 -6.30 4.48
CA HIS A 142 -10.13 -6.68 3.17
C HIS A 142 -11.57 -6.24 2.97
N ARG A 143 -12.45 -6.46 3.94
CA ARG A 143 -13.86 -6.06 3.90
C ARG A 143 -14.03 -4.56 3.64
N TRP A 144 -13.26 -3.72 4.32
CA TRP A 144 -13.31 -2.28 4.15
C TRP A 144 -12.72 -1.80 2.82
N ILE A 145 -11.56 -2.33 2.41
CA ILE A 145 -10.94 -1.95 1.13
C ILE A 145 -11.81 -2.39 -0.05
N SER A 146 -12.46 -3.57 0.02
CA SER A 146 -13.34 -4.06 -1.03
C SER A 146 -14.54 -3.14 -1.28
N ARG A 147 -15.07 -2.48 -0.25
CA ARG A 147 -16.18 -1.53 -0.38
C ARG A 147 -15.83 -0.30 -1.22
N ILE A 148 -14.61 0.24 -1.08
CA ILE A 148 -14.19 1.39 -1.88
C ILE A 148 -13.85 1.03 -3.33
N CYS A 149 -13.63 -0.25 -3.66
CA CYS A 149 -13.40 -0.69 -5.03
C CYS A 149 -14.72 -0.85 -5.80
N LYS A 150 -15.80 -1.27 -5.15
CA LYS A 150 -17.12 -1.43 -5.78
C LYS A 150 -17.73 -0.09 -6.22
N ASN A 151 -17.42 0.99 -5.51
CA ASN A 151 -17.92 2.34 -5.80
C ASN A 151 -17.14 3.08 -6.91
N THR A 152 -16.26 2.39 -7.66
CA THR A 152 -15.43 3.02 -8.71
C THR A 152 -15.90 2.65 -10.12
N ILE A 153 -16.98 1.86 -10.24
CA ILE A 153 -17.57 1.42 -11.51
C ILE A 153 -19.03 1.88 -11.51
N GLU A 154 -19.24 3.18 -11.67
CA GLU A 154 -20.45 3.79 -12.22
C GLU A 154 -20.02 4.86 -13.23
#